data_9ae37cab28dded131ae9d05acf4bf7bc
#
_entry.id   9ae37cab28dded131ae9d05acf4bf7bc
#
_cell.length_a   1.000
_cell.length_b   1.000
_cell.length_c   1.000
_cell.angle_alpha   90.00
_cell.angle_beta   90.00
_cell.angle_gamma   90.00
#
_symmetry.space_group_name_H-M   'P 1'
#
loop_
_entity.id
_entity.type
_entity.pdbx_description
1 polymer ?
#
loop_
_entity_poly.entity_id
_entity_poly.type
_entity_poly.pdbx_seq_one_letter_code
_entity_poly.pdbx_strand_id
1 'polypeptide(L)'
;MATPGMNDTISFQYENTMVTITALKPLDEFKTQDATYGPVEKGREILVPRWVANVLISSNLAQLKDPSVKVADLQKALWQETGEPVLQALDHDFYYQVRNSIGHLAYQNKTSPNDVRLAAQTKMEQLLRDLLDSRLLKIMKLSLREERLRETKKKMTEEERWLFDRLVNLLRKWQTEVLEIETGD
;
A
#
# COMPACT_ATOMS: atom_id res chain seq x y z
N MET A 1 16.56 -18.68 11.39
CA MET A 1 16.54 -17.52 10.48
C MET A 1 15.25 -16.74 10.75
N ALA A 2 15.34 -15.46 11.11
CA ALA A 2 14.18 -14.63 11.31
C ALA A 2 13.47 -14.46 9.95
N THR A 3 12.17 -14.72 9.89
CA THR A 3 11.36 -14.49 8.70
C THR A 3 11.33 -12.97 8.46
N PRO A 4 11.65 -12.47 7.27
CA PRO A 4 11.61 -11.05 6.99
C PRO A 4 10.22 -10.48 7.32
N GLY A 5 10.18 -9.33 7.95
CA GLY A 5 8.94 -8.64 8.29
C GLY A 5 8.13 -8.32 7.01
N MET A 6 6.84 -8.11 7.16
CA MET A 6 5.98 -7.67 6.06
C MET A 6 6.57 -6.46 5.35
N ASN A 7 7.04 -5.48 6.14
CA ASN A 7 7.62 -4.25 5.60
C ASN A 7 8.90 -4.47 4.79
N ASP A 8 9.76 -5.41 5.16
CA ASP A 8 11.07 -5.59 4.50
C ASP A 8 10.91 -6.15 3.07
N THR A 9 9.99 -7.08 2.88
CA THR A 9 9.78 -7.71 1.57
C THR A 9 8.95 -6.82 0.64
N ILE A 10 7.92 -6.19 1.18
CA ILE A 10 6.98 -5.37 0.42
C ILE A 10 7.60 -4.00 0.10
N SER A 11 8.31 -3.36 1.05
CA SER A 11 8.93 -2.06 0.79
C SER A 11 9.97 -2.11 -0.32
N PHE A 12 10.79 -3.15 -0.40
CA PHE A 12 11.80 -3.26 -1.46
C PHE A 12 11.16 -3.27 -2.87
N GLN A 13 10.08 -4.02 -3.05
CA GLN A 13 9.37 -4.04 -4.34
C GLN A 13 8.77 -2.68 -4.68
N TYR A 14 8.18 -2.01 -3.69
CA TYR A 14 7.57 -0.68 -3.89
C TYR A 14 8.59 0.41 -4.13
N GLU A 15 9.71 0.40 -3.44
CA GLU A 15 10.75 1.40 -3.63
C GLU A 15 11.32 1.39 -5.05
N ASN A 16 11.29 0.24 -5.71
CA ASN A 16 11.74 0.07 -7.08
C ASN A 16 10.63 0.32 -8.14
N THR A 17 9.36 0.56 -7.75
CA THR A 17 8.33 0.92 -8.73
C THR A 17 8.61 2.28 -9.34
N MET A 18 8.44 2.37 -10.67
CA MET A 18 8.62 3.61 -11.40
C MET A 18 7.45 4.57 -11.18
N VAL A 19 7.76 5.82 -10.87
CA VAL A 19 6.77 6.88 -10.65
C VAL A 19 7.14 8.14 -11.42
N THR A 20 6.12 8.86 -11.88
CA THR A 20 6.33 10.14 -12.55
C THR A 20 6.35 11.26 -11.52
N ILE A 21 7.41 12.05 -11.56
CA ILE A 21 7.56 13.27 -10.75
C ILE A 21 7.68 14.49 -11.66
N THR A 22 7.24 15.64 -11.15
CA THR A 22 7.42 16.95 -11.78
C THR A 22 8.51 17.72 -11.02
N ALA A 23 9.53 18.19 -11.72
CA ALA A 23 10.60 18.97 -11.13
C ALA A 23 10.10 20.37 -10.69
N LEU A 24 10.27 20.72 -9.40
CA LEU A 24 9.96 22.05 -8.87
C LEU A 24 11.09 23.04 -9.08
N LYS A 25 12.32 22.54 -9.23
CA LYS A 25 13.54 23.28 -9.52
C LYS A 25 14.30 22.56 -10.63
N PRO A 26 15.22 23.25 -11.33
CA PRO A 26 16.12 22.56 -12.24
C PRO A 26 16.89 21.48 -11.47
N LEU A 27 16.99 20.29 -12.07
CA LEU A 27 17.76 19.17 -11.54
C LEU A 27 18.97 18.97 -12.44
N ASP A 28 20.14 18.93 -11.85
CA ASP A 28 21.35 18.52 -12.54
C ASP A 28 21.31 17.04 -12.89
N GLU A 29 22.19 16.61 -13.76
CA GLU A 29 22.35 15.18 -14.05
C GLU A 29 22.76 14.43 -12.77
N PHE A 30 22.02 13.37 -12.44
CA PHE A 30 22.35 12.48 -11.32
C PHE A 30 22.31 11.02 -11.75
N LYS A 31 23.13 10.20 -11.11
CA LYS A 31 23.29 8.78 -11.44
C LYS A 31 22.86 7.91 -10.27
N THR A 32 22.15 6.85 -10.60
CA THR A 32 21.93 5.69 -9.73
C THR A 32 22.81 4.53 -10.21
N GLN A 33 22.79 3.40 -9.52
CA GLN A 33 23.54 2.22 -9.99
C GLN A 33 23.07 1.75 -11.37
N ASP A 34 21.79 1.91 -11.69
CA ASP A 34 21.16 1.31 -12.87
C ASP A 34 20.84 2.32 -13.98
N ALA A 35 20.83 3.62 -13.69
CA ALA A 35 20.39 4.63 -14.66
C ALA A 35 20.98 6.02 -14.39
N THR A 36 21.03 6.84 -15.46
CA THR A 36 21.36 8.26 -15.41
C THR A 36 20.09 9.06 -15.69
N TYR A 37 19.82 10.06 -14.87
CA TYR A 37 18.67 10.94 -14.96
C TYR A 37 19.11 12.41 -15.11
N GLY A 38 18.38 13.16 -15.91
CA GLY A 38 18.62 14.59 -16.10
C GLY A 38 19.66 14.91 -17.20
N PRO A 39 19.99 16.21 -17.33
CA PRO A 39 19.42 17.34 -16.59
C PRO A 39 17.91 17.53 -16.86
N VAL A 40 17.16 18.03 -15.88
CA VAL A 40 15.71 18.24 -15.98
C VAL A 40 15.37 19.69 -15.65
N GLU A 41 14.71 20.36 -16.56
CA GLU A 41 14.24 21.73 -16.34
C GLU A 41 13.06 21.78 -15.35
N LYS A 42 12.90 22.92 -14.69
CA LYS A 42 11.73 23.17 -13.84
C LYS A 42 10.42 22.96 -14.61
N GLY A 43 9.48 22.23 -14.01
CA GLY A 43 8.16 21.93 -14.58
C GLY A 43 8.15 20.73 -15.54
N ARG A 44 9.29 20.14 -15.85
CA ARG A 44 9.36 18.91 -16.64
C ARG A 44 9.10 17.70 -15.78
N GLU A 45 8.56 16.68 -16.43
CA GLU A 45 8.24 15.38 -15.84
C GLU A 45 9.33 14.37 -16.17
N ILE A 46 9.68 13.56 -15.19
CA ILE A 46 10.58 12.41 -15.37
C ILE A 46 10.03 11.18 -14.67
N LEU A 47 10.35 10.03 -15.23
CA LEU A 47 10.03 8.73 -14.66
C LEU A 47 11.26 8.24 -13.88
N VAL A 48 11.10 8.01 -12.57
CA VAL A 48 12.19 7.58 -11.68
C VAL A 48 11.70 6.48 -10.74
N PRO A 49 12.60 5.65 -10.20
CA PRO A 49 12.23 4.76 -9.11
C PRO A 49 11.69 5.56 -7.93
N ARG A 50 10.74 4.99 -7.22
CA ARG A 50 10.06 5.66 -6.11
C ARG A 50 11.00 6.12 -5.00
N TRP A 51 12.03 5.32 -4.66
CA TRP A 51 13.02 5.75 -3.68
C TRP A 51 13.76 7.03 -4.09
N VAL A 52 14.06 7.19 -5.40
CA VAL A 52 14.61 8.45 -5.95
C VAL A 52 13.59 9.58 -5.82
N ALA A 53 12.33 9.32 -6.18
CA ALA A 53 11.26 10.29 -6.04
C ALA A 53 11.13 10.78 -4.59
N ASN A 54 11.15 9.87 -3.61
CA ASN A 54 11.06 10.21 -2.19
C ASN A 54 12.21 11.13 -1.73
N VAL A 55 13.44 10.90 -2.18
CA VAL A 55 14.59 11.76 -1.89
C VAL A 55 14.40 13.16 -2.49
N LEU A 56 13.99 13.24 -3.76
CA LEU A 56 13.78 14.53 -4.44
C LEU A 56 12.61 15.31 -3.83
N ILE A 57 11.54 14.64 -3.43
CA ILE A 57 10.38 15.26 -2.78
C ILE A 57 10.73 15.77 -1.38
N SER A 58 11.44 14.97 -0.57
CA SER A 58 11.88 15.38 0.77
C SER A 58 12.84 16.57 0.75
N SER A 59 13.58 16.71 -0.35
CA SER A 59 14.48 17.86 -0.60
C SER A 59 13.78 19.07 -1.23
N ASN A 60 12.44 19.05 -1.44
CA ASN A 60 11.67 20.09 -2.13
C ASN A 60 12.16 20.39 -3.55
N LEU A 61 12.70 19.40 -4.24
CA LEU A 61 13.18 19.49 -5.61
C LEU A 61 12.14 19.03 -6.64
N ALA A 62 11.24 18.14 -6.24
CA ALA A 62 10.21 17.60 -7.10
C ALA A 62 8.89 17.35 -6.32
N GLN A 63 7.83 17.08 -7.04
CA GLN A 63 6.55 16.60 -6.50
C GLN A 63 6.04 15.43 -7.33
N LEU A 64 5.26 14.55 -6.75
CA LEU A 64 4.54 13.53 -7.52
C LEU A 64 3.59 14.21 -8.51
N LYS A 65 3.53 13.72 -9.73
CA LYS A 65 2.64 14.26 -10.76
C LYS A 65 1.17 14.16 -10.36
N ASP A 66 0.79 13.03 -9.77
CA ASP A 66 -0.53 12.81 -9.21
C ASP A 66 -0.40 12.12 -7.84
N PRO A 67 -0.95 12.69 -6.76
CA PRO A 67 -1.23 11.91 -5.58
C PRO A 67 -2.30 10.90 -5.99
N SER A 68 -1.91 9.63 -6.09
CA SER A 68 -2.63 8.64 -6.88
C SER A 68 -4.02 8.30 -6.36
N VAL A 69 -4.33 8.54 -5.08
CA VAL A 69 -5.63 8.20 -4.49
C VAL A 69 -6.28 9.41 -3.82
N LYS A 70 -7.52 9.68 -4.18
CA LYS A 70 -8.34 10.77 -3.62
C LYS A 70 -9.35 10.19 -2.61
N VAL A 71 -9.96 11.07 -1.81
CA VAL A 71 -11.06 10.72 -0.90
C VAL A 71 -12.16 9.95 -1.62
N ALA A 72 -12.54 10.39 -2.82
CA ALA A 72 -13.60 9.75 -3.62
C ALA A 72 -13.25 8.31 -4.03
N ASP A 73 -11.98 8.02 -4.32
CA ASP A 73 -11.53 6.68 -4.71
C ASP A 73 -11.62 5.72 -3.53
N LEU A 74 -11.23 6.17 -2.33
CA LEU A 74 -11.39 5.41 -1.10
C LEU A 74 -12.86 5.18 -0.74
N GLN A 75 -13.72 6.20 -0.89
CA GLN A 75 -15.16 6.05 -0.67
C GLN A 75 -15.75 5.01 -1.61
N LYS A 76 -15.38 5.04 -2.88
CA LYS A 76 -15.80 4.07 -3.88
C LYS A 76 -15.33 2.65 -3.53
N ALA A 77 -14.06 2.50 -3.17
CA ALA A 77 -13.50 1.21 -2.76
C ALA A 77 -14.23 0.65 -1.53
N LEU A 78 -14.48 1.46 -0.50
CA LEU A 78 -15.21 1.07 0.69
C LEU A 78 -16.66 0.69 0.36
N TRP A 79 -17.34 1.47 -0.45
CA TRP A 79 -18.72 1.17 -0.86
C TRP A 79 -18.82 -0.15 -1.62
N GLN A 80 -17.91 -0.40 -2.57
CA GLN A 80 -17.85 -1.66 -3.30
C GLN A 80 -17.55 -2.84 -2.37
N GLU A 81 -16.63 -2.66 -1.43
CA GLU A 81 -16.26 -3.71 -0.48
C GLU A 81 -17.40 -4.05 0.49
N THR A 82 -18.11 -3.05 1.01
CA THR A 82 -19.22 -3.26 1.97
C THR A 82 -20.50 -3.71 1.29
N GLY A 83 -20.72 -3.36 0.04
CA GLY A 83 -21.91 -3.73 -0.74
C GLY A 83 -21.95 -5.21 -1.15
N GLU A 84 -20.82 -5.90 -1.18
CA GLU A 84 -20.73 -7.27 -1.67
C GLU A 84 -20.21 -8.21 -0.57
N PRO A 85 -20.74 -9.44 -0.48
CA PRO A 85 -20.27 -10.43 0.51
C PRO A 85 -18.88 -10.99 0.20
N VAL A 86 -18.43 -10.88 -1.06
CA VAL A 86 -17.12 -11.36 -1.51
C VAL A 86 -16.08 -10.26 -1.50
N LEU A 87 -14.82 -10.66 -1.34
CA LEU A 87 -13.69 -9.74 -1.42
C LEU A 87 -13.62 -9.08 -2.81
N GLN A 88 -13.58 -7.75 -2.85
CA GLN A 88 -13.45 -7.01 -4.10
C GLN A 88 -11.97 -6.91 -4.50
N ALA A 89 -11.69 -6.81 -5.80
CA ALA A 89 -10.32 -6.67 -6.28
C ALA A 89 -9.81 -5.25 -5.95
N LEU A 90 -8.64 -5.18 -5.34
CA LEU A 90 -7.85 -3.96 -5.21
C LEU A 90 -6.54 -4.13 -5.98
N ASP A 91 -5.99 -3.01 -6.44
CA ASP A 91 -4.66 -3.01 -7.03
C ASP A 91 -3.64 -3.50 -5.99
N HIS A 92 -2.63 -4.21 -6.46
CA HIS A 92 -1.64 -4.85 -5.58
C HIS A 92 -0.89 -3.85 -4.67
N ASP A 93 -0.75 -2.59 -5.09
CA ASP A 93 -0.08 -1.51 -4.36
C ASP A 93 -1.04 -0.46 -3.76
N PHE A 94 -2.35 -0.77 -3.69
CA PHE A 94 -3.40 0.15 -3.26
C PHE A 94 -3.12 0.81 -1.91
N TYR A 95 -2.80 0.03 -0.88
CA TYR A 95 -2.51 0.57 0.46
C TYR A 95 -1.29 1.48 0.48
N TYR A 96 -0.31 1.14 -0.32
CA TYR A 96 0.87 1.98 -0.46
C TYR A 96 0.54 3.33 -1.10
N GLN A 97 -0.26 3.34 -2.17
CA GLN A 97 -0.71 4.57 -2.83
C GLN A 97 -1.52 5.45 -1.87
N VAL A 98 -2.42 4.85 -1.09
CA VAL A 98 -3.20 5.56 -0.07
C VAL A 98 -2.31 6.19 0.99
N ARG A 99 -1.36 5.43 1.55
CA ARG A 99 -0.39 5.94 2.55
C ARG A 99 0.42 7.11 2.02
N ASN A 100 0.87 7.05 0.77
CA ASN A 100 1.58 8.17 0.15
C ASN A 100 0.70 9.40 -0.02
N SER A 101 -0.56 9.22 -0.43
CA SER A 101 -1.50 10.34 -0.57
C SER A 101 -1.76 11.01 0.79
N ILE A 102 -1.96 10.23 1.86
CA ILE A 102 -2.11 10.74 3.23
C ILE A 102 -0.82 11.44 3.68
N GLY A 103 0.34 10.83 3.46
CA GLY A 103 1.64 11.40 3.82
C GLY A 103 1.92 12.73 3.10
N HIS A 104 1.54 12.84 1.83
CA HIS A 104 1.65 14.08 1.08
C HIS A 104 0.75 15.20 1.66
N LEU A 105 -0.51 14.89 1.98
CA LEU A 105 -1.42 15.84 2.64
C LEU A 105 -0.86 16.28 4.01
N ALA A 106 -0.36 15.33 4.80
CA ALA A 106 0.25 15.63 6.10
C ALA A 106 1.47 16.55 5.98
N TYR A 107 2.34 16.29 4.99
CA TYR A 107 3.49 17.16 4.73
C TYR A 107 3.06 18.58 4.32
N GLN A 108 2.09 18.69 3.41
CA GLN A 108 1.56 19.98 2.98
C GLN A 108 0.91 20.75 4.15
N ASN A 109 0.22 20.06 5.07
CA ASN A 109 -0.40 20.67 6.24
C ASN A 109 0.65 21.18 7.24
N LYS A 110 1.80 20.52 7.35
CA LYS A 110 2.93 21.01 8.18
C LYS A 110 3.56 22.28 7.63
N THR A 111 3.69 22.38 6.29
CA THR A 111 4.35 23.53 5.64
C THR A 111 3.41 24.70 5.42
N SER A 112 2.14 24.45 5.18
CA SER A 112 1.09 25.45 4.94
C SER A 112 -0.25 24.93 5.46
N PRO A 113 -0.59 25.15 6.74
CA PRO A 113 -1.83 24.66 7.33
C PRO A 113 -3.06 25.09 6.53
N ASN A 114 -3.98 24.12 6.30
CA ASN A 114 -5.22 24.38 5.60
C ASN A 114 -6.30 23.41 6.10
N ASP A 115 -7.42 23.94 6.59
CA ASP A 115 -8.50 23.14 7.20
C ASP A 115 -9.13 22.15 6.23
N VAL A 116 -9.26 22.51 4.97
CA VAL A 116 -9.84 21.61 3.94
C VAL A 116 -8.92 20.41 3.70
N ARG A 117 -7.59 20.64 3.63
CA ARG A 117 -6.63 19.54 3.49
C ARG A 117 -6.55 18.69 4.74
N LEU A 118 -6.62 19.30 5.92
CA LEU A 118 -6.64 18.54 7.18
C LEU A 118 -7.89 17.65 7.26
N ALA A 119 -9.05 18.21 6.90
CA ALA A 119 -10.29 17.44 6.83
C ALA A 119 -10.20 16.27 5.81
N ALA A 120 -9.61 16.52 4.63
CA ALA A 120 -9.38 15.49 3.62
C ALA A 120 -8.44 14.38 4.14
N GLN A 121 -7.33 14.74 4.80
CA GLN A 121 -6.40 13.79 5.43
C GLN A 121 -7.12 12.92 6.45
N THR A 122 -7.81 13.52 7.42
CA THR A 122 -8.56 12.81 8.47
C THR A 122 -9.62 11.89 7.86
N LYS A 123 -10.32 12.37 6.82
CA LYS A 123 -11.32 11.55 6.12
C LYS A 123 -10.70 10.35 5.42
N MET A 124 -9.55 10.51 4.76
CA MET A 124 -8.83 9.40 4.13
C MET A 124 -8.36 8.36 5.15
N GLU A 125 -7.81 8.82 6.28
CA GLU A 125 -7.38 7.92 7.37
C GLU A 125 -8.56 7.10 7.92
N GLN A 126 -9.71 7.73 8.11
CA GLN A 126 -10.92 7.03 8.57
C GLN A 126 -11.41 6.01 7.54
N LEU A 127 -11.57 6.42 6.27
CA LEU A 127 -12.02 5.53 5.20
C LEU A 127 -11.08 4.34 5.00
N LEU A 128 -9.76 4.56 5.14
CA LEU A 128 -8.78 3.48 5.07
C LEU A 128 -8.97 2.48 6.21
N ARG A 129 -9.20 2.94 7.45
CA ARG A 129 -9.48 2.04 8.59
C ARG A 129 -10.74 1.23 8.37
N ASP A 130 -11.84 1.89 7.96
CA ASP A 130 -13.12 1.23 7.70
C ASP A 130 -12.98 0.16 6.59
N LEU A 131 -12.21 0.47 5.55
CA LEU A 131 -11.91 -0.47 4.46
C LEU A 131 -11.07 -1.66 4.96
N LEU A 132 -10.02 -1.39 5.74
CA LEU A 132 -9.17 -2.44 6.33
C LEU A 132 -9.98 -3.39 7.21
N ASP A 133 -10.85 -2.87 8.07
CA ASP A 133 -11.68 -3.66 8.97
C ASP A 133 -12.66 -4.56 8.20
N SER A 134 -13.33 -3.99 7.19
CA SER A 134 -14.24 -4.75 6.32
C SER A 134 -13.51 -5.88 5.58
N ARG A 135 -12.34 -5.59 5.03
CA ARG A 135 -11.54 -6.57 4.28
C ARG A 135 -10.94 -7.63 5.20
N LEU A 136 -10.44 -7.23 6.38
CA LEU A 136 -9.87 -8.15 7.36
C LEU A 136 -10.89 -9.23 7.76
N LEU A 137 -12.14 -8.84 8.05
CA LEU A 137 -13.20 -9.80 8.38
C LEU A 137 -13.43 -10.82 7.26
N LYS A 138 -13.42 -10.39 6.00
CA LYS A 138 -13.56 -11.30 4.85
C LYS A 138 -12.34 -12.21 4.68
N ILE A 139 -11.13 -11.67 4.80
CA ILE A 139 -9.87 -12.42 4.72
C ILE A 139 -9.82 -13.49 5.80
N MET A 140 -10.20 -13.17 7.04
CA MET A 140 -10.29 -14.15 8.12
C MET A 140 -11.29 -15.27 7.81
N LYS A 141 -12.48 -14.94 7.31
CA LYS A 141 -13.48 -15.93 6.90
C LYS A 141 -12.97 -16.84 5.76
N LEU A 142 -12.22 -16.27 4.83
CA LEU A 142 -11.63 -17.00 3.71
C LEU A 142 -10.48 -17.90 4.15
N SER A 143 -9.70 -17.51 5.15
CA SER A 143 -8.59 -18.31 5.68
C SER A 143 -9.05 -19.60 6.39
N LEU A 144 -10.31 -19.65 6.82
CA LEU A 144 -10.94 -20.84 7.38
C LEU A 144 -11.45 -21.84 6.34
N ARG A 145 -11.47 -21.47 5.05
CA ARG A 145 -12.00 -22.29 3.96
C ARG A 145 -10.90 -22.58 2.95
N GLU A 146 -10.61 -23.84 2.70
CA GLU A 146 -9.57 -24.25 1.74
C GLU A 146 -9.95 -24.07 0.27
N GLU A 147 -11.23 -23.83 -0.01
CA GLU A 147 -11.74 -23.76 -1.38
C GLU A 147 -11.41 -22.43 -2.07
N ARG A 148 -10.96 -22.51 -3.35
CA ARG A 148 -10.72 -21.38 -4.26
C ARG A 148 -9.62 -20.40 -3.85
N LEU A 149 -8.57 -20.84 -3.15
CA LEU A 149 -7.46 -20.00 -2.68
C LEU A 149 -6.80 -19.17 -3.80
N ARG A 150 -6.63 -19.72 -4.99
CA ARG A 150 -5.92 -19.03 -6.09
C ARG A 150 -6.69 -17.81 -6.61
N GLU A 151 -8.00 -17.96 -6.85
CA GLU A 151 -8.83 -16.85 -7.39
C GLU A 151 -9.02 -15.75 -6.33
N THR A 152 -9.14 -16.12 -5.08
CA THR A 152 -9.28 -15.17 -3.98
C THR A 152 -8.00 -14.35 -3.79
N LYS A 153 -6.84 -14.99 -3.87
CA LYS A 153 -5.54 -14.29 -3.76
C LYS A 153 -5.32 -13.24 -4.84
N LYS A 154 -5.87 -13.42 -6.04
CA LYS A 154 -5.78 -12.42 -7.12
C LYS A 154 -6.46 -11.09 -6.77
N LYS A 155 -7.43 -11.11 -5.87
CA LYS A 155 -8.17 -9.93 -5.40
C LYS A 155 -7.53 -9.21 -4.22
N MET A 156 -6.46 -9.76 -3.68
CA MET A 156 -5.76 -9.25 -2.51
C MET A 156 -4.56 -8.40 -2.91
N THR A 157 -4.29 -7.38 -2.11
CA THR A 157 -3.00 -6.67 -2.17
C THR A 157 -1.86 -7.56 -1.68
N GLU A 158 -0.61 -7.12 -1.83
CA GLU A 158 0.55 -7.90 -1.34
C GLU A 158 0.53 -8.04 0.18
N GLU A 159 0.14 -6.98 0.91
CA GLU A 159 0.01 -7.01 2.37
C GLU A 159 -1.05 -8.02 2.83
N GLU A 160 -2.17 -8.06 2.12
CA GLU A 160 -3.26 -8.99 2.41
C GLU A 160 -2.90 -10.44 2.11
N ARG A 161 -2.17 -10.71 1.02
CA ARG A 161 -1.66 -12.04 0.69
C ARG A 161 -0.71 -12.54 1.76
N TRP A 162 0.19 -11.68 2.20
CA TRP A 162 1.13 -11.99 3.27
C TRP A 162 0.40 -12.36 4.57
N LEU A 163 -0.61 -11.57 4.96
CA LEU A 163 -1.44 -11.84 6.13
C LEU A 163 -2.23 -13.14 5.98
N PHE A 164 -2.89 -13.30 4.82
CA PHE A 164 -3.71 -14.48 4.53
C PHE A 164 -2.90 -15.77 4.64
N ASP A 165 -1.71 -15.84 4.04
CA ASP A 165 -0.86 -17.02 4.08
C ASP A 165 -0.43 -17.37 5.51
N ARG A 166 -0.15 -16.37 6.34
CA ARG A 166 0.16 -16.58 7.76
C ARG A 166 -1.04 -17.06 8.57
N LEU A 167 -2.21 -16.49 8.32
CA LEU A 167 -3.45 -16.91 8.98
C LEU A 167 -3.78 -18.36 8.63
N VAL A 168 -3.71 -18.75 7.36
CA VAL A 168 -3.96 -20.15 6.93
C VAL A 168 -2.98 -21.10 7.64
N ASN A 169 -1.69 -20.78 7.66
CA ASN A 169 -0.69 -21.62 8.30
C ASN A 169 -0.89 -21.72 9.81
N LEU A 170 -1.20 -20.60 10.47
CA LEU A 170 -1.46 -20.55 11.91
C LEU A 170 -2.69 -21.37 12.28
N LEU A 171 -3.78 -21.21 11.55
CA LEU A 171 -5.04 -21.91 11.80
C LEU A 171 -4.90 -23.42 11.59
N ARG A 172 -4.20 -23.84 10.53
CA ARG A 172 -3.91 -25.25 10.29
C ARG A 172 -3.09 -25.85 11.41
N LYS A 173 -2.01 -25.19 11.81
CA LYS A 173 -1.15 -25.65 12.90
C LYS A 173 -1.97 -25.81 14.18
N TRP A 174 -2.74 -24.80 14.56
CA TRP A 174 -3.60 -24.83 15.74
C TRP A 174 -4.63 -25.97 15.67
N GLN A 175 -5.30 -26.17 14.53
CA GLN A 175 -6.25 -27.27 14.35
C GLN A 175 -5.59 -28.64 14.51
N THR A 176 -4.40 -28.83 13.91
CA THR A 176 -3.63 -30.07 14.08
C THR A 176 -3.29 -30.32 15.56
N GLU A 177 -2.75 -29.34 16.25
CA GLU A 177 -2.39 -29.45 17.67
C GLU A 177 -3.62 -29.74 18.57
N VAL A 178 -4.78 -29.15 18.29
CA VAL A 178 -6.01 -29.40 19.06
C VAL A 178 -6.62 -30.78 18.75
N LEU A 179 -6.45 -31.27 17.52
CA LEU A 179 -6.99 -32.58 17.11
C LEU A 179 -6.02 -33.73 17.39
N GLU A 180 -4.77 -33.49 17.72
CA GLU A 180 -3.83 -34.50 18.22
C GLU A 180 -4.33 -34.99 19.58
N ILE A 181 -5.13 -36.06 19.56
CA ILE A 181 -5.47 -36.82 20.76
C ILE A 181 -4.19 -37.59 21.12
N GLU A 182 -3.56 -37.29 22.25
CA GLU A 182 -2.56 -38.15 22.84
C GLU A 182 -3.19 -39.53 23.07
N THR A 183 -2.99 -40.43 22.11
CA THR A 183 -3.20 -41.87 22.33
C THR A 183 -2.05 -42.29 23.24
N GLY A 184 -2.25 -42.12 24.55
CA GLY A 184 -1.31 -42.62 25.55
C GLY A 184 -1.19 -44.13 25.40
N ASP A 185 0.01 -44.60 25.11
CA ASP A 185 0.45 -45.98 25.33
C ASP A 185 0.64 -46.22 26.84
#